data_adc71c65e338d4d6aca994c5be5de862
#
_entry.id   adc71c65e338d4d6aca994c5be5de862
#
_cell.length_a   1.000
_cell.length_b   1.000
_cell.length_c   1.000
_cell.angle_alpha   90.00
_cell.angle_beta   90.00
_cell.angle_gamma   90.00
#
_symmetry.space_group_name_H-M   'P 1'
#
loop_
_entity.id
_entity.type
_entity.pdbx_description
1 polymer ?
#
loop_
_entity_poly.entity_id
_entity_poly.type
_entity_poly.pdbx_seq_one_letter_code
_entity_poly.pdbx_strand_id
1 'polypeptide(L)'
;MKRTIRVFSLLLAAVMLLSAQALATEPAQAFTDVSKQDYFYDAVNWAVEKEITSGVSKDVFAPNRDCTRADFVTFLWRATGKPVVNYAMNFSDVKESSYYAEAVRWAASLGIVTGLSKNTFGAANAVTREQAATMLWRFAKQQGFDTTQGGLAIREYNDYDSLSEYAREAMAWAVNTEILKGANNRLLPDAACTRAQLVTLLYRLEPQTTDMVNYSGDVTDWMYAPESKDTAVNLLVSIDTVAHGSAGGSLQQANAAVSLMKLAMIDSGKAENAVKAYLAEMNATQKDFFSFQWQQALSHANALLDGSEDPAILDDAGDAGFDLKAVSSDRVDALDKTVTELLRDAGVTDEWKNHTDLEPFNAA
;
A
#
# COMPACT_ATOMS: atom_id res chain seq x y z
N MET A 1 7.03 -47.05 -40.26
CA MET A 1 6.56 -45.70 -39.92
C MET A 1 5.53 -45.62 -38.76
N LYS A 2 4.62 -46.57 -38.55
CA LYS A 2 3.60 -46.47 -37.46
C LYS A 2 4.12 -46.83 -36.06
N ARG A 3 5.27 -47.47 -35.89
CA ARG A 3 5.86 -47.78 -34.57
C ARG A 3 6.72 -46.64 -33.98
N THR A 4 7.34 -45.85 -34.81
CA THR A 4 8.20 -44.75 -34.42
C THR A 4 7.39 -43.56 -33.89
N ILE A 5 6.17 -43.34 -34.41
CA ILE A 5 5.30 -42.24 -33.97
C ILE A 5 4.74 -42.49 -32.54
N ARG A 6 4.48 -43.76 -32.19
CA ARG A 6 3.97 -44.11 -30.84
C ARG A 6 5.03 -43.94 -29.73
N VAL A 7 6.30 -44.16 -30.04
CA VAL A 7 7.39 -43.98 -29.09
C VAL A 7 7.67 -42.50 -28.85
N PHE A 8 7.56 -41.65 -29.88
CA PHE A 8 7.71 -40.20 -29.75
C PHE A 8 6.56 -39.57 -28.98
N SER A 9 5.32 -40.04 -29.16
CA SER A 9 4.16 -39.52 -28.38
C SER A 9 4.22 -39.91 -26.91
N LEU A 10 4.76 -41.06 -26.57
CA LEU A 10 4.95 -41.49 -25.18
C LEU A 10 6.12 -40.76 -24.49
N LEU A 11 7.17 -40.41 -25.21
CA LEU A 11 8.26 -39.61 -24.69
C LEU A 11 7.83 -38.15 -24.47
N LEU A 12 7.02 -37.57 -25.35
CA LEU A 12 6.49 -36.21 -25.20
C LEU A 12 5.50 -36.12 -24.04
N ALA A 13 4.66 -37.14 -23.83
CA ALA A 13 3.75 -37.24 -22.69
C ALA A 13 4.50 -37.41 -21.35
N ALA A 14 5.60 -38.17 -21.35
CA ALA A 14 6.44 -38.32 -20.15
C ALA A 14 7.21 -37.04 -19.80
N VAL A 15 7.62 -36.25 -20.79
CA VAL A 15 8.26 -34.92 -20.56
C VAL A 15 7.25 -33.88 -20.07
N MET A 16 5.99 -33.93 -20.54
CA MET A 16 4.93 -33.05 -20.04
C MET A 16 4.43 -33.44 -18.63
N LEU A 17 4.55 -34.73 -18.25
CA LEU A 17 4.23 -35.17 -16.88
C LEU A 17 5.34 -34.83 -15.86
N LEU A 18 6.59 -34.59 -16.31
CA LEU A 18 7.66 -34.14 -15.42
C LEU A 18 7.69 -32.63 -15.22
N SER A 19 6.97 -31.83 -16.04
CA SER A 19 6.89 -30.38 -15.92
C SER A 19 5.69 -29.88 -15.12
N ALA A 20 4.85 -30.80 -14.61
CA ALA A 20 3.70 -30.45 -13.74
C ALA A 20 3.91 -30.82 -12.26
N GLN A 21 5.14 -31.06 -11.85
CA GLN A 21 5.48 -30.82 -10.45
C GLN A 21 5.67 -29.31 -10.32
N ALA A 22 4.58 -28.59 -9.95
CA ALA A 22 4.72 -27.33 -9.28
C ALA A 22 5.77 -27.56 -8.18
N LEU A 23 6.95 -27.00 -8.36
CA LEU A 23 7.89 -26.80 -7.26
C LEU A 23 7.09 -26.02 -6.23
N ALA A 24 6.48 -26.71 -5.27
CA ALA A 24 6.21 -26.13 -3.99
C ALA A 24 7.60 -25.66 -3.53
N THR A 25 7.91 -24.40 -3.74
CA THR A 25 9.06 -23.77 -3.12
C THR A 25 8.85 -23.98 -1.65
N GLU A 26 9.61 -24.90 -1.07
CA GLU A 26 9.73 -24.98 0.38
C GLU A 26 10.01 -23.56 0.85
N PRO A 27 9.34 -23.08 1.90
CA PRO A 27 9.54 -21.74 2.38
C PRO A 27 11.04 -21.52 2.56
N ALA A 28 11.57 -20.45 1.97
CA ALA A 28 13.00 -20.20 1.81
C ALA A 28 13.78 -20.20 3.14
N GLN A 29 13.08 -20.23 4.27
CA GLN A 29 13.68 -20.31 5.62
C GLN A 29 12.70 -20.98 6.59
N ALA A 30 13.01 -22.20 7.02
CA ALA A 30 12.27 -22.87 8.09
C ALA A 30 12.84 -22.46 9.45
N PHE A 31 12.07 -21.73 10.24
CA PHE A 31 12.41 -21.44 11.64
C PHE A 31 12.02 -22.62 12.52
N THR A 32 12.90 -23.00 13.44
CA THR A 32 12.68 -24.14 14.35
C THR A 32 11.59 -23.86 15.40
N ASP A 33 11.28 -22.60 15.63
CA ASP A 33 10.29 -22.10 16.59
C ASP A 33 8.99 -21.59 15.94
N VAL A 34 8.74 -21.98 14.67
CA VAL A 34 7.52 -21.67 13.90
C VAL A 34 6.97 -22.97 13.32
N SER A 35 5.78 -23.36 13.74
CA SER A 35 5.09 -24.58 13.30
C SER A 35 3.97 -24.24 12.30
N LYS A 36 3.67 -25.16 11.37
CA LYS A 36 2.52 -25.03 10.45
C LYS A 36 1.17 -24.89 11.15
N GLN A 37 1.06 -25.31 12.40
CA GLN A 37 -0.14 -25.19 13.22
C GLN A 37 -0.27 -23.84 13.93
N ASP A 38 0.77 -23.02 13.91
CA ASP A 38 0.74 -21.71 14.53
C ASP A 38 -0.12 -20.73 13.70
N TYR A 39 -0.97 -19.94 14.36
CA TYR A 39 -1.86 -18.99 13.70
C TYR A 39 -1.09 -17.91 12.89
N PHE A 40 0.18 -17.73 13.18
CA PHE A 40 1.07 -16.77 12.52
C PHE A 40 1.97 -17.39 11.47
N TYR A 41 1.85 -18.68 11.16
CA TYR A 41 2.73 -19.38 10.22
C TYR A 41 2.79 -18.69 8.86
N ASP A 42 1.63 -18.44 8.26
CA ASP A 42 1.55 -17.80 6.95
C ASP A 42 2.07 -16.36 6.97
N ALA A 43 1.77 -15.61 8.03
CA ALA A 43 2.26 -14.25 8.22
C ALA A 43 3.79 -14.18 8.37
N VAL A 44 4.40 -15.17 9.04
CA VAL A 44 5.87 -15.24 9.16
C VAL A 44 6.50 -15.55 7.81
N ASN A 45 5.98 -16.53 7.07
CA ASN A 45 6.49 -16.89 5.75
C ASN A 45 6.38 -15.69 4.77
N TRP A 46 5.22 -15.04 4.74
CA TRP A 46 5.01 -13.81 3.97
C TRP A 46 6.02 -12.71 4.35
N ALA A 47 6.24 -12.47 5.65
CA ALA A 47 7.15 -11.43 6.11
C ALA A 47 8.62 -11.73 5.75
N VAL A 48 8.98 -13.01 5.64
CA VAL A 48 10.31 -13.44 5.16
C VAL A 48 10.40 -13.29 3.65
N GLU A 49 9.41 -13.74 2.89
CA GLU A 49 9.34 -13.61 1.43
C GLU A 49 9.42 -12.15 0.98
N LYS A 50 8.73 -11.25 1.68
CA LYS A 50 8.75 -9.81 1.43
C LYS A 50 9.98 -9.10 2.04
N GLU A 51 10.95 -9.81 2.57
CA GLU A 51 12.15 -9.25 3.23
C GLU A 51 11.85 -8.27 4.38
N ILE A 52 10.66 -8.37 4.98
CA ILE A 52 10.29 -7.55 6.15
C ILE A 52 11.14 -7.96 7.35
N THR A 53 11.37 -9.27 7.49
CA THR A 53 12.22 -9.84 8.53
C THR A 53 12.96 -11.09 8.05
N SER A 54 14.13 -11.35 8.62
CA SER A 54 14.91 -12.58 8.42
C SER A 54 15.03 -13.41 9.70
N GLY A 55 14.16 -13.16 10.70
CA GLY A 55 14.29 -13.75 12.01
C GLY A 55 15.22 -12.97 12.94
N VAL A 56 15.51 -13.54 14.10
CA VAL A 56 16.52 -13.02 15.06
C VAL A 56 17.84 -13.74 14.89
N SER A 57 17.82 -14.92 14.30
CA SER A 57 18.97 -15.66 13.78
C SER A 57 18.52 -16.50 12.58
N LYS A 58 19.46 -17.23 11.97
CA LYS A 58 19.19 -18.05 10.79
C LYS A 58 18.01 -19.01 10.99
N ASP A 59 17.89 -19.61 12.17
CA ASP A 59 16.94 -20.70 12.44
C ASP A 59 15.88 -20.33 13.51
N VAL A 60 15.84 -19.05 13.97
CA VAL A 60 14.96 -18.61 15.05
C VAL A 60 14.24 -17.31 14.66
N PHE A 61 12.92 -17.35 14.69
CA PHE A 61 12.06 -16.20 14.49
C PHE A 61 11.79 -15.41 15.78
N ALA A 62 11.71 -16.10 16.92
CA ALA A 62 11.34 -15.60 18.24
C ALA A 62 9.90 -15.03 18.27
N PRO A 63 8.86 -15.84 17.96
CA PRO A 63 7.47 -15.37 17.80
C PRO A 63 6.91 -14.69 19.03
N ASN A 64 7.28 -15.15 20.22
CA ASN A 64 6.77 -14.66 21.50
C ASN A 64 7.60 -13.50 22.10
N ARG A 65 8.69 -13.09 21.44
CA ARG A 65 9.48 -11.94 21.89
C ARG A 65 8.71 -10.64 21.65
N ASP A 66 8.63 -9.78 22.66
CA ASP A 66 8.08 -8.45 22.53
C ASP A 66 8.85 -7.64 21.47
N CYS A 67 8.13 -6.91 20.66
CA CYS A 67 8.69 -5.98 19.70
C CYS A 67 8.81 -4.57 20.29
N THR A 68 9.90 -3.92 19.95
CA THR A 68 10.06 -2.49 20.25
C THR A 68 9.30 -1.64 19.23
N ARG A 69 9.09 -0.38 19.58
CA ARG A 69 8.53 0.62 18.65
C ARG A 69 9.41 0.78 17.40
N ALA A 70 10.75 0.69 17.57
CA ALA A 70 11.69 0.71 16.47
C ALA A 70 11.55 -0.52 15.55
N ASP A 71 11.37 -1.73 16.11
CA ASP A 71 11.13 -2.94 15.32
C ASP A 71 9.86 -2.81 14.49
N PHE A 72 8.75 -2.34 15.09
CA PHE A 72 7.48 -2.19 14.39
C PHE A 72 7.58 -1.23 13.20
N VAL A 73 8.12 -0.03 13.43
CA VAL A 73 8.26 0.96 12.36
C VAL A 73 9.19 0.46 11.26
N THR A 74 10.25 -0.29 11.62
CA THR A 74 11.15 -0.90 10.65
C THR A 74 10.44 -1.98 9.82
N PHE A 75 9.57 -2.78 10.42
CA PHE A 75 8.79 -3.78 9.70
C PHE A 75 7.82 -3.11 8.72
N LEU A 76 7.10 -2.09 9.18
CA LEU A 76 6.18 -1.34 8.33
C LEU A 76 6.91 -0.66 7.16
N TRP A 77 8.04 0.01 7.41
CA TRP A 77 8.87 0.64 6.40
C TRP A 77 9.41 -0.35 5.36
N ARG A 78 9.82 -1.56 5.80
CA ARG A 78 10.26 -2.62 4.89
C ARG A 78 9.11 -3.15 4.05
N ALA A 79 7.93 -3.31 4.65
CA ALA A 79 6.72 -3.74 3.94
C ALA A 79 6.33 -2.78 2.80
N THR A 80 6.70 -1.49 2.93
CA THR A 80 6.44 -0.45 1.90
C THR A 80 7.60 -0.23 0.92
N GLY A 81 8.59 -1.14 0.87
CA GLY A 81 9.70 -1.06 -0.08
C GLY A 81 10.85 -0.14 0.35
N LYS A 82 10.94 0.23 1.63
CA LYS A 82 12.06 1.00 2.23
C LYS A 82 12.20 2.41 1.62
N PRO A 83 11.14 3.23 1.52
CA PRO A 83 11.23 4.55 0.94
C PRO A 83 12.19 5.45 1.72
N VAL A 84 13.02 6.19 1.01
CA VAL A 84 13.96 7.17 1.59
C VAL A 84 13.35 8.55 1.48
N VAL A 85 13.32 9.30 2.58
CA VAL A 85 12.74 10.63 2.64
C VAL A 85 13.74 11.65 3.20
N ASN A 86 13.71 12.86 2.69
CA ASN A 86 14.48 13.98 3.23
C ASN A 86 13.63 14.74 4.26
N TYR A 87 13.71 14.31 5.52
CA TYR A 87 12.93 14.88 6.60
C TYR A 87 13.81 15.15 7.84
N ALA A 88 13.74 16.36 8.38
CA ALA A 88 14.45 16.74 9.60
C ALA A 88 13.75 16.15 10.83
N MET A 89 14.25 15.04 11.31
CA MET A 89 13.70 14.33 12.46
C MET A 89 14.12 15.00 13.78
N ASN A 90 13.14 15.26 14.68
CA ASN A 90 13.37 15.94 15.94
C ASN A 90 13.60 15.01 17.14
N PHE A 91 13.70 13.67 16.92
CA PHE A 91 13.84 12.70 18.02
C PHE A 91 15.30 12.53 18.43
N SER A 92 15.67 13.11 19.58
CA SER A 92 17.05 13.09 20.10
C SER A 92 17.52 11.70 20.54
N ASP A 93 16.60 10.77 20.78
CA ASP A 93 16.88 9.37 21.15
C ASP A 93 17.03 8.44 19.93
N VAL A 94 16.92 8.95 18.70
CA VAL A 94 17.15 8.22 17.46
C VAL A 94 18.47 8.68 16.85
N LYS A 95 19.49 7.81 16.95
CA LYS A 95 20.80 8.07 16.34
C LYS A 95 20.75 7.76 14.85
N GLU A 96 21.36 8.60 14.02
CA GLU A 96 21.46 8.41 12.57
C GLU A 96 22.09 7.06 12.18
N SER A 97 22.98 6.52 13.00
CA SER A 97 23.62 5.21 12.77
C SER A 97 22.76 4.02 13.18
N SER A 98 21.56 4.23 13.72
CA SER A 98 20.66 3.15 14.13
C SER A 98 20.02 2.50 12.90
N TYR A 99 19.84 1.18 12.92
CA TYR A 99 19.24 0.41 11.82
C TYR A 99 17.79 0.84 11.51
N TYR A 100 17.14 1.51 12.44
CA TYR A 100 15.77 2.00 12.35
C TYR A 100 15.67 3.50 12.04
N ALA A 101 16.79 4.20 11.89
CA ALA A 101 16.77 5.66 11.74
C ALA A 101 15.95 6.10 10.52
N GLU A 102 16.18 5.48 9.36
CA GLU A 102 15.45 5.79 8.13
C GLU A 102 13.96 5.42 8.23
N ALA A 103 13.64 4.29 8.86
CA ALA A 103 12.26 3.89 9.09
C ALA A 103 11.51 4.88 9.99
N VAL A 104 12.16 5.36 11.06
CA VAL A 104 11.56 6.37 11.96
C VAL A 104 11.43 7.72 11.25
N ARG A 105 12.42 8.12 10.45
CA ARG A 105 12.39 9.35 9.63
C ARG A 105 11.20 9.33 8.67
N TRP A 106 11.05 8.24 7.93
CA TRP A 106 9.92 8.03 7.02
C TRP A 106 8.57 8.05 7.75
N ALA A 107 8.43 7.31 8.84
CA ALA A 107 7.17 7.25 9.57
C ALA A 107 6.80 8.60 10.24
N ALA A 108 7.81 9.38 10.64
CA ALA A 108 7.60 10.72 11.19
C ALA A 108 7.20 11.72 10.10
N SER A 109 7.81 11.65 8.91
CA SER A 109 7.47 12.54 7.78
C SER A 109 6.02 12.39 7.33
N LEU A 110 5.47 11.17 7.43
CA LEU A 110 4.08 10.87 7.09
C LEU A 110 3.11 11.00 8.28
N GLY A 111 3.58 11.42 9.46
CA GLY A 111 2.73 11.51 10.65
C GLY A 111 2.25 10.16 11.21
N ILE A 112 2.79 9.04 10.73
CA ILE A 112 2.49 7.69 11.26
C ILE A 112 2.90 7.60 12.72
N VAL A 113 4.05 8.20 13.07
CA VAL A 113 4.55 8.29 14.44
C VAL A 113 4.72 9.74 14.87
N THR A 114 4.32 10.04 16.12
CA THR A 114 4.46 11.37 16.73
C THR A 114 5.42 11.39 17.92
N GLY A 115 6.08 10.25 18.22
CA GLY A 115 6.89 10.05 19.41
C GLY A 115 6.08 9.87 20.70
N LEU A 116 6.78 9.64 21.80
CA LEU A 116 6.22 9.64 23.16
C LEU A 116 6.20 11.07 23.74
N SER A 117 7.07 11.93 23.20
CA SER A 117 7.10 13.37 23.43
C SER A 117 7.61 14.06 22.16
N LYS A 118 7.62 15.40 22.17
CA LYS A 118 8.10 16.22 21.04
C LYS A 118 9.49 15.81 20.54
N ASN A 119 10.38 15.37 21.45
CA ASN A 119 11.78 15.09 21.14
C ASN A 119 12.19 13.63 21.42
N THR A 120 11.24 12.76 21.78
CA THR A 120 11.53 11.36 22.17
C THR A 120 10.65 10.40 21.41
N PHE A 121 11.24 9.56 20.61
CA PHE A 121 10.54 8.48 19.89
C PHE A 121 10.21 7.30 20.80
N GLY A 122 11.11 6.94 21.71
CA GLY A 122 11.01 5.77 22.57
C GLY A 122 11.35 4.47 21.83
N ALA A 123 12.43 4.49 21.05
CA ALA A 123 12.83 3.40 20.15
C ALA A 123 12.87 2.01 20.82
N ALA A 124 13.42 1.94 22.04
CA ALA A 124 13.60 0.70 22.79
C ALA A 124 12.36 0.25 23.60
N ASN A 125 11.33 1.10 23.70
CA ASN A 125 10.11 0.73 24.42
C ASN A 125 9.34 -0.33 23.63
N ALA A 126 8.76 -1.30 24.34
CA ALA A 126 7.82 -2.24 23.73
C ALA A 126 6.64 -1.45 23.11
N VAL A 127 6.24 -1.83 21.89
CA VAL A 127 5.06 -1.26 21.27
C VAL A 127 3.82 -1.93 21.83
N THR A 128 2.86 -1.16 22.34
CA THR A 128 1.59 -1.71 22.82
C THR A 128 0.63 -1.99 21.66
N ARG A 129 -0.40 -2.81 21.91
CA ARG A 129 -1.40 -3.19 20.91
C ARG A 129 -2.17 -1.97 20.39
N GLU A 130 -2.56 -1.04 21.28
CA GLU A 130 -3.23 0.19 20.87
C GLU A 130 -2.29 1.14 20.09
N GLN A 131 -1.00 1.18 20.44
CA GLN A 131 -0.01 1.96 19.68
C GLN A 131 0.21 1.36 18.28
N ALA A 132 0.33 0.04 18.18
CA ALA A 132 0.46 -0.64 16.90
C ALA A 132 -0.76 -0.39 15.99
N ALA A 133 -1.97 -0.54 16.52
CA ALA A 133 -3.20 -0.23 15.80
C ALA A 133 -3.26 1.24 15.35
N THR A 134 -2.86 2.19 16.22
CA THR A 134 -2.83 3.62 15.89
C THR A 134 -1.83 3.93 14.76
N MET A 135 -0.65 3.31 14.78
CA MET A 135 0.34 3.49 13.71
C MET A 135 -0.15 2.90 12.38
N LEU A 136 -0.79 1.71 12.41
CA LEU A 136 -1.38 1.09 11.21
C LEU A 136 -2.55 1.91 10.66
N TRP A 137 -3.42 2.43 11.54
CA TRP A 137 -4.54 3.28 11.14
C TRP A 137 -4.07 4.57 10.48
N ARG A 138 -3.04 5.22 11.04
CA ARG A 138 -2.44 6.42 10.43
C ARG A 138 -1.79 6.10 9.09
N PHE A 139 -1.09 4.97 9.01
CA PHE A 139 -0.51 4.50 7.76
C PHE A 139 -1.61 4.23 6.73
N ALA A 140 -2.65 3.47 7.08
CA ALA A 140 -3.78 3.19 6.21
C ALA A 140 -4.43 4.49 5.69
N LYS A 141 -4.64 5.46 6.58
CA LYS A 141 -5.16 6.80 6.22
C LYS A 141 -4.27 7.52 5.22
N GLN A 142 -2.93 7.47 5.39
CA GLN A 142 -1.97 8.04 4.44
C GLN A 142 -1.98 7.33 3.09
N GLN A 143 -2.36 6.05 3.06
CA GLN A 143 -2.50 5.28 1.83
C GLN A 143 -3.90 5.43 1.19
N GLY A 144 -4.77 6.27 1.74
CA GLY A 144 -6.12 6.50 1.21
C GLY A 144 -7.14 5.41 1.53
N PHE A 145 -6.85 4.49 2.48
CA PHE A 145 -7.83 3.49 2.89
C PHE A 145 -9.00 4.11 3.64
N ASP A 146 -10.18 3.51 3.49
CA ASP A 146 -11.31 3.85 4.35
C ASP A 146 -11.00 3.46 5.81
N THR A 147 -10.67 4.46 6.59
CA THR A 147 -10.39 4.34 8.02
C THR A 147 -11.58 4.77 8.89
N THR A 148 -12.73 5.06 8.29
CA THR A 148 -13.96 5.49 8.99
C THR A 148 -14.80 4.32 9.50
N GLN A 149 -14.50 3.10 9.07
CA GLN A 149 -15.24 1.87 9.42
C GLN A 149 -15.02 1.44 10.87
N GLY A 150 -15.35 2.30 11.81
CA GLY A 150 -15.15 2.09 13.23
C GLY A 150 -16.36 1.54 14.00
N GLY A 151 -17.07 0.53 13.52
CA GLY A 151 -18.33 0.01 14.09
C GLY A 151 -18.38 -0.18 15.62
N LEU A 152 -19.55 -0.58 16.12
CA LEU A 152 -19.80 -0.79 17.54
C LEU A 152 -19.24 -2.11 18.09
N ALA A 153 -18.78 -3.03 17.23
CA ALA A 153 -18.28 -4.36 17.61
C ALA A 153 -17.16 -4.30 18.66
N ILE A 154 -16.34 -3.26 18.66
CA ILE A 154 -15.29 -3.06 19.64
C ILE A 154 -15.83 -2.92 21.08
N ARG A 155 -17.07 -2.45 21.25
CA ARG A 155 -17.70 -2.24 22.58
C ARG A 155 -18.10 -3.56 23.26
N GLU A 156 -18.12 -4.65 22.52
CA GLU A 156 -18.40 -5.98 23.07
C GLU A 156 -17.22 -6.57 23.84
N TYR A 157 -16.05 -5.99 23.72
CA TYR A 157 -14.87 -6.45 24.48
C TYR A 157 -14.88 -5.95 25.92
N ASN A 158 -14.57 -6.85 26.84
CA ASN A 158 -14.66 -6.61 28.29
C ASN A 158 -13.76 -5.47 28.81
N ASP A 159 -12.76 -5.10 28.07
CA ASP A 159 -11.76 -4.07 28.40
C ASP A 159 -11.81 -2.85 27.47
N TYR A 160 -12.95 -2.63 26.79
CA TYR A 160 -13.14 -1.48 25.93
C TYR A 160 -12.87 -0.15 26.63
N ASP A 161 -13.34 -0.02 27.89
CA ASP A 161 -13.18 1.22 28.65
C ASP A 161 -11.72 1.50 29.06
N SER A 162 -10.82 0.52 28.96
CA SER A 162 -9.38 0.70 29.22
C SER A 162 -8.61 1.29 28.04
N LEU A 163 -9.27 1.45 26.88
CA LEU A 163 -8.66 2.08 25.70
C LEU A 163 -8.33 3.54 25.96
N SER A 164 -7.12 3.94 25.61
CA SER A 164 -6.74 5.34 25.55
C SER A 164 -7.60 6.08 24.53
N GLU A 165 -7.98 7.33 24.83
CA GLU A 165 -8.84 8.12 23.96
C GLU A 165 -8.25 8.26 22.54
N TYR A 166 -6.94 8.49 22.43
CA TYR A 166 -6.25 8.65 21.14
C TYR A 166 -6.28 7.40 20.25
N ALA A 167 -6.51 6.21 20.86
CA ALA A 167 -6.46 4.94 20.15
C ALA A 167 -7.85 4.37 19.81
N ARG A 168 -8.93 4.98 20.30
CA ARG A 168 -10.29 4.43 20.16
C ARG A 168 -10.70 4.24 18.71
N GLU A 169 -10.51 5.24 17.87
CA GLU A 169 -10.84 5.16 16.45
C GLU A 169 -9.99 4.11 15.73
N ALA A 170 -8.68 4.15 15.95
CA ALA A 170 -7.75 3.21 15.36
C ALA A 170 -8.02 1.76 15.77
N MET A 171 -8.34 1.54 17.03
CA MET A 171 -8.68 0.20 17.54
C MET A 171 -10.03 -0.27 17.01
N ALA A 172 -11.03 0.64 16.90
CA ALA A 172 -12.32 0.30 16.32
C ALA A 172 -12.18 -0.10 14.85
N TRP A 173 -11.45 0.67 14.08
CA TRP A 173 -11.12 0.34 12.69
C TRP A 173 -10.39 -1.01 12.59
N ALA A 174 -9.32 -1.21 13.35
CA ALA A 174 -8.52 -2.43 13.29
C ALA A 174 -9.30 -3.70 13.68
N VAL A 175 -10.28 -3.57 14.59
CA VAL A 175 -11.19 -4.67 14.96
C VAL A 175 -12.22 -4.91 13.87
N ASN A 176 -12.86 -3.87 13.35
CA ASN A 176 -13.90 -3.97 12.34
C ASN A 176 -13.37 -4.54 11.01
N THR A 177 -12.14 -4.19 10.65
CA THR A 177 -11.45 -4.70 9.46
C THR A 177 -10.72 -6.04 9.69
N GLU A 178 -10.91 -6.65 10.86
CA GLU A 178 -10.27 -7.90 11.27
C GLU A 178 -8.73 -7.90 11.29
N ILE A 179 -8.11 -6.75 11.13
CA ILE A 179 -6.65 -6.60 11.27
C ILE A 179 -6.22 -6.98 12.68
N LEU A 180 -6.94 -6.47 13.70
CA LEU A 180 -6.69 -6.81 15.09
C LEU A 180 -7.84 -7.66 15.62
N LYS A 181 -7.49 -8.83 16.15
CA LYS A 181 -8.44 -9.71 16.88
C LYS A 181 -8.10 -9.70 18.36
N GLY A 182 -9.15 -9.66 19.18
CA GLY A 182 -9.01 -9.82 20.63
C GLY A 182 -8.67 -11.26 21.02
N ALA A 183 -8.33 -11.45 22.28
CA ALA A 183 -8.13 -12.76 22.90
C ALA A 183 -8.98 -12.88 24.15
N ASN A 184 -9.72 -13.98 24.31
CA ASN A 184 -10.62 -14.22 25.44
C ASN A 184 -11.58 -13.04 25.72
N ASN A 185 -12.17 -12.52 24.66
CA ASN A 185 -13.05 -11.33 24.67
C ASN A 185 -12.40 -10.07 25.28
N ARG A 186 -11.08 -9.88 25.08
CA ARG A 186 -10.34 -8.70 25.52
C ARG A 186 -9.44 -8.18 24.41
N LEU A 187 -9.31 -6.86 24.32
CA LEU A 187 -8.44 -6.14 23.37
C LEU A 187 -6.98 -6.10 23.85
N LEU A 188 -6.78 -6.01 25.16
CA LEU A 188 -5.48 -5.90 25.83
C LEU A 188 -4.67 -4.69 25.29
N PRO A 189 -5.21 -3.45 25.34
CA PRO A 189 -4.62 -2.30 24.67
C PRO A 189 -3.18 -1.99 25.11
N ASP A 190 -2.90 -2.10 26.41
CA ASP A 190 -1.58 -1.81 27.00
C ASP A 190 -0.59 -2.97 26.90
N ALA A 191 -1.03 -4.16 26.46
CA ALA A 191 -0.15 -5.29 26.34
C ALA A 191 0.86 -5.06 25.20
N ALA A 192 2.12 -5.44 25.43
CA ALA A 192 3.13 -5.43 24.39
C ALA A 192 2.74 -6.37 23.24
N CYS A 193 3.00 -5.95 22.00
CA CYS A 193 2.89 -6.81 20.84
C CYS A 193 4.11 -7.70 20.70
N THR A 194 3.89 -9.00 20.50
CA THR A 194 4.96 -9.92 20.13
C THR A 194 5.31 -9.82 18.65
N ARG A 195 6.46 -10.36 18.24
CA ARG A 195 6.89 -10.40 16.84
C ARG A 195 5.87 -11.09 15.95
N ALA A 196 5.34 -12.24 16.39
CA ALA A 196 4.30 -12.96 15.67
C ALA A 196 3.03 -12.13 15.49
N GLN A 197 2.60 -11.42 16.52
CA GLN A 197 1.44 -10.54 16.45
C GLN A 197 1.66 -9.40 15.45
N LEU A 198 2.82 -8.75 15.46
CA LEU A 198 3.10 -7.63 14.56
C LEU A 198 3.15 -8.05 13.09
N VAL A 199 3.83 -9.15 12.75
CA VAL A 199 3.81 -9.62 11.37
C VAL A 199 2.41 -10.07 10.94
N THR A 200 1.59 -10.59 11.87
CA THR A 200 0.20 -10.96 11.60
C THR A 200 -0.67 -9.73 11.34
N LEU A 201 -0.47 -8.63 12.06
CA LEU A 201 -1.17 -7.36 11.80
C LEU A 201 -0.82 -6.82 10.41
N LEU A 202 0.46 -6.82 10.05
CA LEU A 202 0.93 -6.38 8.72
C LEU A 202 0.40 -7.30 7.61
N TYR A 203 0.43 -8.61 7.81
CA TYR A 203 -0.09 -9.61 6.88
C TYR A 203 -1.59 -9.45 6.63
N ARG A 204 -2.37 -9.11 7.66
CA ARG A 204 -3.81 -8.85 7.52
C ARG A 204 -4.12 -7.47 6.93
N LEU A 205 -3.19 -6.54 7.03
CA LEU A 205 -3.29 -5.26 6.37
C LEU A 205 -3.00 -5.38 4.86
N GLU A 206 -2.11 -6.28 4.45
CA GLU A 206 -1.71 -6.45 3.05
C GLU A 206 -2.89 -6.74 2.09
N PRO A 207 -3.87 -7.63 2.38
CA PRO A 207 -5.01 -7.82 1.48
C PRO A 207 -5.82 -6.53 1.27
N GLN A 208 -5.91 -5.66 2.26
CA GLN A 208 -6.58 -4.36 2.12
C GLN A 208 -5.76 -3.39 1.25
N THR A 209 -4.43 -3.57 1.22
CA THR A 209 -3.54 -2.86 0.28
C THR A 209 -3.52 -3.54 -1.08
N THR A 210 -3.75 -4.85 -1.14
CA THR A 210 -3.64 -5.66 -2.35
C THR A 210 -4.99 -5.76 -3.09
N ASP A 211 -6.13 -5.59 -2.41
CA ASP A 211 -7.43 -5.48 -3.08
C ASP A 211 -7.48 -4.23 -3.98
N MET A 212 -6.65 -3.25 -3.73
CA MET A 212 -6.42 -2.12 -4.65
C MET A 212 -5.44 -2.46 -5.79
N VAL A 213 -4.66 -3.55 -5.70
CA VAL A 213 -3.62 -3.93 -6.68
C VAL A 213 -3.80 -5.37 -7.22
N ASN A 214 -4.64 -6.21 -6.60
CA ASN A 214 -4.97 -7.55 -7.11
C ASN A 214 -6.04 -7.47 -8.19
N TYR A 215 -5.70 -6.92 -9.32
CA TYR A 215 -6.42 -7.20 -10.55
C TYR A 215 -6.13 -8.66 -10.91
N SER A 216 -6.88 -9.59 -10.29
CA SER A 216 -6.84 -11.00 -10.65
C SER A 216 -7.68 -11.18 -11.91
N GLY A 217 -7.08 -11.54 -13.00
CA GLY A 217 -7.78 -11.88 -14.23
C GLY A 217 -7.07 -11.38 -15.49
N ASP A 218 -7.80 -11.19 -16.55
CA ASP A 218 -7.34 -10.90 -17.92
C ASP A 218 -6.41 -9.69 -18.10
N VAL A 219 -6.18 -8.89 -17.04
CA VAL A 219 -5.24 -7.76 -17.02
C VAL A 219 -3.79 -8.25 -17.14
N THR A 220 -3.51 -9.47 -16.70
CA THR A 220 -2.15 -10.00 -16.63
C THR A 220 -1.56 -10.32 -17.98
N ASP A 221 -2.36 -10.71 -18.97
CA ASP A 221 -1.84 -11.20 -20.26
C ASP A 221 -1.16 -10.10 -21.10
N TRP A 222 -1.63 -8.87 -21.04
CA TRP A 222 -0.97 -7.75 -21.73
C TRP A 222 0.07 -7.02 -20.87
N MET A 223 -0.05 -7.10 -19.53
CA MET A 223 0.91 -6.55 -18.58
C MET A 223 2.20 -7.38 -18.52
N TYR A 224 2.12 -8.68 -18.80
CA TYR A 224 3.26 -9.60 -18.82
C TYR A 224 3.93 -9.79 -20.19
N ALA A 225 3.66 -8.93 -21.16
CA ALA A 225 4.59 -8.82 -22.28
C ALA A 225 6.02 -8.59 -21.72
N PRO A 226 7.06 -9.24 -22.28
CA PRO A 226 8.34 -9.49 -21.61
C PRO A 226 9.19 -8.26 -21.23
N GLU A 227 8.66 -7.06 -21.32
CA GLU A 227 9.38 -5.81 -21.08
C GLU A 227 9.38 -5.31 -19.65
N SER A 228 8.73 -5.93 -18.75
CA SER A 228 8.93 -5.93 -17.30
C SER A 228 7.64 -5.85 -16.48
N LYS A 229 7.54 -6.77 -15.53
CA LYS A 229 6.60 -6.76 -14.40
C LYS A 229 6.62 -5.41 -13.66
N ASP A 230 7.77 -4.78 -13.59
CA ASP A 230 7.99 -3.49 -12.93
C ASP A 230 7.26 -2.32 -13.63
N THR A 231 7.17 -2.33 -14.96
CA THR A 231 6.48 -1.27 -15.72
C THR A 231 4.97 -1.30 -15.49
N ALA A 232 4.39 -2.49 -15.43
CA ALA A 232 2.96 -2.67 -15.20
C ALA A 232 2.55 -2.26 -13.78
N VAL A 233 3.35 -2.66 -12.78
CA VAL A 233 3.15 -2.25 -11.38
C VAL A 233 3.25 -0.73 -11.25
N ASN A 234 4.25 -0.11 -11.87
CA ASN A 234 4.42 1.35 -11.86
C ASN A 234 3.26 2.09 -12.51
N LEU A 235 2.66 1.53 -13.57
CA LEU A 235 1.47 2.08 -14.22
C LEU A 235 0.27 2.10 -13.27
N LEU A 236 -0.02 0.98 -12.62
CA LEU A 236 -1.13 0.88 -11.69
C LEU A 236 -0.93 1.76 -10.45
N VAL A 237 0.28 1.81 -9.91
CA VAL A 237 0.64 2.70 -8.80
C VAL A 237 0.43 4.17 -9.19
N SER A 238 0.78 4.55 -10.43
CA SER A 238 0.55 5.92 -10.91
C SER A 238 -0.94 6.24 -11.05
N ILE A 239 -1.75 5.32 -11.57
CA ILE A 239 -3.20 5.49 -11.68
C ILE A 239 -3.83 5.58 -10.28
N ASP A 240 -3.40 4.73 -9.36
CA ASP A 240 -3.87 4.73 -7.97
C ASP A 240 -3.51 6.03 -7.24
N THR A 241 -2.29 6.54 -7.46
CA THR A 241 -1.86 7.84 -6.91
C THR A 241 -2.73 8.99 -7.43
N VAL A 242 -3.11 8.97 -8.73
CA VAL A 242 -4.07 9.94 -9.28
C VAL A 242 -5.45 9.76 -8.65
N ALA A 243 -5.91 8.53 -8.50
CA ALA A 243 -7.22 8.20 -7.97
C ALA A 243 -7.44 8.66 -6.51
N HIS A 244 -6.39 8.75 -5.73
CA HIS A 244 -6.48 9.04 -4.29
C HIS A 244 -5.73 10.31 -3.85
N GLY A 245 -4.91 10.91 -4.72
CA GLY A 245 -4.00 11.98 -4.35
C GLY A 245 -4.64 13.36 -4.25
N SER A 246 -5.70 13.62 -5.00
CA SER A 246 -6.19 14.99 -5.20
C SER A 246 -7.09 15.51 -4.08
N ALA A 247 -7.65 14.62 -3.24
CA ALA A 247 -8.43 15.00 -2.04
C ALA A 247 -7.53 15.39 -0.85
N GLY A 248 -6.21 15.23 -0.98
CA GLY A 248 -5.23 15.50 0.07
C GLY A 248 -4.74 16.94 0.10
N GLY A 249 -3.72 17.21 0.94
CA GLY A 249 -3.01 18.48 0.96
C GLY A 249 -2.15 18.69 -0.31
N SER A 250 -1.57 19.88 -0.43
CA SER A 250 -0.78 20.32 -1.60
C SER A 250 0.28 19.30 -2.08
N LEU A 251 0.91 18.59 -1.14
CA LEU A 251 1.89 17.54 -1.44
C LEU A 251 1.27 16.35 -2.19
N GLN A 252 0.09 15.91 -1.76
CA GLN A 252 -0.60 14.78 -2.40
C GLN A 252 -1.13 15.18 -3.78
N GLN A 253 -1.58 16.42 -3.94
CA GLN A 253 -2.00 16.97 -5.22
C GLN A 253 -0.84 17.05 -6.21
N ALA A 254 0.34 17.49 -5.75
CA ALA A 254 1.56 17.49 -6.56
C ALA A 254 1.97 16.07 -7.00
N ASN A 255 1.91 15.10 -6.08
CA ASN A 255 2.19 13.70 -6.41
C ASN A 255 1.20 13.11 -7.44
N ALA A 256 -0.08 13.45 -7.34
CA ALA A 256 -1.10 13.05 -8.32
C ALA A 256 -0.83 13.67 -9.69
N ALA A 257 -0.48 14.95 -9.74
CA ALA A 257 -0.12 15.64 -10.99
C ALA A 257 1.12 15.02 -11.66
N VAL A 258 2.18 14.74 -10.89
CA VAL A 258 3.38 14.06 -11.39
C VAL A 258 3.05 12.65 -11.90
N SER A 259 2.22 11.90 -11.19
CA SER A 259 1.81 10.56 -11.61
C SER A 259 1.01 10.59 -12.90
N LEU A 260 0.10 11.56 -13.08
CA LEU A 260 -0.61 11.79 -14.33
C LEU A 260 0.36 12.13 -15.48
N MET A 261 1.31 13.02 -15.25
CA MET A 261 2.33 13.38 -16.24
C MET A 261 3.22 12.18 -16.62
N LYS A 262 3.60 11.35 -15.65
CA LYS A 262 4.32 10.07 -15.91
C LYS A 262 3.50 9.13 -16.79
N LEU A 263 2.20 9.00 -16.55
CA LEU A 263 1.29 8.22 -17.40
C LEU A 263 1.24 8.75 -18.82
N ALA A 264 1.22 10.08 -19.02
CA ALA A 264 1.22 10.71 -20.32
C ALA A 264 2.54 10.50 -21.11
N MET A 265 3.64 10.22 -20.42
CA MET A 265 4.93 9.92 -21.05
C MET A 265 5.04 8.48 -21.57
N ILE A 266 4.16 7.59 -21.12
CA ILE A 266 4.14 6.18 -21.49
C ILE A 266 3.42 6.02 -22.85
N ASP A 267 3.59 4.86 -23.47
CA ASP A 267 2.83 4.47 -24.65
C ASP A 267 1.32 4.58 -24.40
N SER A 268 0.61 5.30 -25.28
CA SER A 268 -0.80 5.63 -25.08
C SER A 268 -1.70 4.40 -24.98
N GLY A 269 -1.40 3.33 -25.73
CA GLY A 269 -2.16 2.08 -25.67
C GLY A 269 -1.97 1.35 -24.34
N LYS A 270 -0.77 1.39 -23.76
CA LYS A 270 -0.49 0.82 -22.45
C LYS A 270 -1.22 1.62 -21.34
N ALA A 271 -1.16 2.94 -21.39
CA ALA A 271 -1.86 3.79 -20.43
C ALA A 271 -3.39 3.60 -20.52
N GLU A 272 -3.95 3.57 -21.72
CA GLU A 272 -5.38 3.32 -21.99
C GLU A 272 -5.82 1.97 -21.39
N ASN A 273 -5.08 0.90 -21.68
CA ASN A 273 -5.43 -0.44 -21.17
C ASN A 273 -5.37 -0.52 -19.64
N ALA A 274 -4.37 0.15 -19.02
CA ALA A 274 -4.25 0.20 -17.58
C ALA A 274 -5.43 0.93 -16.93
N VAL A 275 -5.85 2.05 -17.47
CA VAL A 275 -7.03 2.79 -16.99
C VAL A 275 -8.31 1.99 -17.20
N LYS A 276 -8.49 1.32 -18.35
CA LYS A 276 -9.63 0.42 -18.59
C LYS A 276 -9.72 -0.67 -17.52
N ALA A 277 -8.61 -1.32 -17.24
CA ALA A 277 -8.54 -2.35 -16.21
C ALA A 277 -8.90 -1.80 -14.83
N TYR A 278 -8.34 -0.65 -14.48
CA TYR A 278 -8.61 0.02 -13.21
C TYR A 278 -10.11 0.36 -13.05
N LEU A 279 -10.74 0.93 -14.10
CA LEU A 279 -12.16 1.27 -14.09
C LEU A 279 -13.09 0.04 -14.09
N ALA A 280 -12.65 -1.11 -14.61
CA ALA A 280 -13.47 -2.32 -14.66
C ALA A 280 -13.79 -2.87 -13.26
N GLU A 281 -12.89 -2.67 -12.30
CA GLU A 281 -13.06 -3.12 -10.91
C GLU A 281 -13.87 -2.16 -10.04
N MET A 282 -14.19 -0.96 -10.54
CA MET A 282 -14.88 0.10 -9.80
C MET A 282 -16.40 0.01 -9.92
N ASN A 283 -17.10 0.26 -8.82
CA ASN A 283 -18.53 0.57 -8.85
C ASN A 283 -18.79 1.99 -9.40
N ALA A 284 -20.07 2.36 -9.59
CA ALA A 284 -20.43 3.66 -10.18
C ALA A 284 -19.92 4.85 -9.35
N THR A 285 -20.07 4.81 -8.02
CA THR A 285 -19.61 5.89 -7.12
C THR A 285 -18.08 6.05 -7.14
N GLN A 286 -17.36 4.93 -7.19
CA GLN A 286 -15.89 4.95 -7.29
C GLN A 286 -15.43 5.54 -8.63
N LYS A 287 -16.13 5.26 -9.73
CA LYS A 287 -15.84 5.85 -11.05
C LYS A 287 -16.09 7.36 -11.08
N ASP A 288 -17.17 7.81 -10.47
CA ASP A 288 -17.48 9.24 -10.33
C ASP A 288 -16.38 9.95 -9.51
N PHE A 289 -15.97 9.34 -8.39
CA PHE A 289 -14.87 9.83 -7.56
C PHE A 289 -13.55 9.86 -8.32
N PHE A 290 -13.20 8.78 -9.04
CA PHE A 290 -11.99 8.72 -9.87
C PHE A 290 -12.01 9.83 -10.94
N SER A 291 -13.14 10.07 -11.60
CA SER A 291 -13.29 11.15 -12.58
C SER A 291 -12.99 12.52 -11.96
N PHE A 292 -13.50 12.79 -10.77
CA PHE A 292 -13.21 14.00 -10.02
C PHE A 292 -11.72 14.14 -9.71
N GLN A 293 -11.10 13.11 -9.16
CA GLN A 293 -9.67 13.07 -8.80
C GLN A 293 -8.78 13.27 -10.04
N TRP A 294 -9.14 12.64 -11.16
CA TRP A 294 -8.45 12.78 -12.42
C TRP A 294 -8.41 14.25 -12.89
N GLN A 295 -9.53 14.95 -12.83
CA GLN A 295 -9.62 16.36 -13.23
C GLN A 295 -8.85 17.30 -12.29
N GLN A 296 -8.80 17.00 -11.00
CA GLN A 296 -7.97 17.74 -10.05
C GLN A 296 -6.48 17.57 -10.38
N ALA A 297 -6.02 16.32 -10.56
CA ALA A 297 -4.64 16.05 -10.95
C ALA A 297 -4.26 16.71 -12.30
N LEU A 298 -5.18 16.69 -13.26
CA LEU A 298 -5.01 17.35 -14.57
C LEU A 298 -4.88 18.87 -14.42
N SER A 299 -5.69 19.48 -13.57
CA SER A 299 -5.62 20.93 -13.30
C SER A 299 -4.26 21.33 -12.75
N HIS A 300 -3.74 20.57 -11.76
CA HIS A 300 -2.41 20.80 -11.18
C HIS A 300 -1.28 20.52 -12.19
N ALA A 301 -1.40 19.44 -12.96
CA ALA A 301 -0.41 19.11 -14.00
C ALA A 301 -0.30 20.24 -15.03
N ASN A 302 -1.43 20.77 -15.49
CA ASN A 302 -1.46 21.90 -16.44
C ASN A 302 -0.90 23.18 -15.82
N ALA A 303 -1.21 23.47 -14.55
CA ALA A 303 -0.68 24.64 -13.84
C ALA A 303 0.84 24.58 -13.66
N LEU A 304 1.41 23.39 -13.47
CA LEU A 304 2.85 23.16 -13.42
C LEU A 304 3.49 23.33 -14.82
N LEU A 305 2.83 22.82 -15.86
CA LEU A 305 3.35 22.87 -17.23
C LEU A 305 3.30 24.28 -17.84
N ASP A 306 2.29 25.08 -17.53
CA ASP A 306 2.15 26.46 -18.01
C ASP A 306 2.85 27.50 -17.10
N GLY A 307 3.38 27.08 -15.95
CA GLY A 307 4.11 27.92 -15.00
C GLY A 307 3.22 28.79 -14.10
N SER A 308 1.92 28.52 -14.01
CA SER A 308 1.01 29.20 -13.08
C SER A 308 1.10 28.63 -11.66
N GLU A 309 1.65 27.43 -11.49
CA GLU A 309 2.03 26.84 -10.19
C GLU A 309 3.56 26.73 -10.08
N ASP A 310 4.10 27.03 -8.88
CA ASP A 310 5.54 27.02 -8.63
C ASP A 310 6.09 25.59 -8.68
N PRO A 311 7.05 25.27 -9.58
CA PRO A 311 7.65 23.95 -9.64
C PRO A 311 8.37 23.52 -8.36
N ALA A 312 8.69 24.43 -7.42
CA ALA A 312 9.31 24.10 -6.15
C ALA A 312 8.45 23.13 -5.30
N ILE A 313 7.15 23.05 -5.55
CA ILE A 313 6.26 22.08 -4.90
C ILE A 313 6.68 20.63 -5.21
N LEU A 314 7.36 20.38 -6.33
CA LEU A 314 7.85 19.05 -6.71
C LEU A 314 9.04 18.59 -5.84
N ASP A 315 9.81 19.52 -5.31
CA ASP A 315 10.92 19.21 -4.38
C ASP A 315 10.38 18.65 -3.06
N ASP A 316 9.22 19.16 -2.63
CA ASP A 316 8.51 18.71 -1.43
C ASP A 316 7.79 17.36 -1.66
N ALA A 317 7.39 17.10 -2.90
CA ALA A 317 6.69 15.87 -3.29
C ALA A 317 7.59 14.61 -3.33
N GLY A 318 8.88 14.75 -3.03
CA GLY A 318 9.82 13.63 -3.07
C GLY A 318 10.21 13.18 -4.49
N ASP A 319 9.70 13.85 -5.51
CA ASP A 319 10.08 13.69 -6.92
C ASP A 319 11.13 14.74 -7.35
N ALA A 320 12.01 15.14 -6.43
CA ALA A 320 13.15 15.98 -6.71
C ALA A 320 13.98 15.35 -7.85
N GLY A 321 13.84 15.90 -9.05
CA GLY A 321 14.45 15.36 -10.27
C GLY A 321 13.45 14.97 -11.36
N PHE A 322 12.13 15.14 -11.13
CA PHE A 322 11.16 15.02 -12.22
C PHE A 322 11.36 16.17 -13.23
N ASP A 323 11.73 15.81 -14.45
CA ASP A 323 12.01 16.80 -15.49
C ASP A 323 10.71 17.24 -16.19
N LEU A 324 10.10 18.33 -15.69
CA LEU A 324 8.92 18.93 -16.29
C LEU A 324 9.11 19.27 -17.77
N LYS A 325 10.34 19.59 -18.21
CA LYS A 325 10.63 19.94 -19.60
C LYS A 325 10.57 18.74 -20.54
N ALA A 326 10.64 17.54 -20.00
CA ALA A 326 10.46 16.30 -20.76
C ALA A 326 8.99 15.97 -21.02
N VAL A 327 8.06 16.62 -20.31
CA VAL A 327 6.61 16.37 -20.43
C VAL A 327 6.03 17.24 -21.54
N SER A 328 5.33 16.61 -22.47
CA SER A 328 4.59 17.30 -23.54
C SER A 328 3.14 17.53 -23.08
N SER A 329 2.67 18.79 -23.10
CA SER A 329 1.26 19.12 -22.83
C SER A 329 0.33 18.41 -23.82
N ASP A 330 0.70 18.29 -25.09
CA ASP A 330 -0.09 17.55 -26.10
C ASP A 330 -0.32 16.08 -25.69
N ARG A 331 0.65 15.47 -25.02
CA ARG A 331 0.50 14.08 -24.52
C ARG A 331 -0.42 13.99 -23.30
N VAL A 332 -0.35 14.99 -22.44
CA VAL A 332 -1.26 15.11 -21.29
C VAL A 332 -2.69 15.28 -21.78
N ASP A 333 -2.92 16.16 -22.75
CA ASP A 333 -4.23 16.39 -23.37
C ASP A 333 -4.76 15.14 -24.08
N ALA A 334 -3.88 14.41 -24.80
CA ALA A 334 -4.26 13.18 -25.48
C ALA A 334 -4.65 12.08 -24.47
N LEU A 335 -3.92 11.97 -23.37
CA LEU A 335 -4.25 11.02 -22.28
C LEU A 335 -5.57 11.40 -21.63
N ASP A 336 -5.80 12.68 -21.29
CA ASP A 336 -7.05 13.16 -20.70
C ASP A 336 -8.25 12.85 -21.61
N LYS A 337 -8.13 13.11 -22.89
CA LYS A 337 -9.17 12.77 -23.85
C LYS A 337 -9.51 11.28 -23.83
N THR A 338 -8.49 10.42 -23.81
CA THR A 338 -8.67 8.97 -23.76
C THR A 338 -9.37 8.56 -22.45
N VAL A 339 -8.93 9.06 -21.31
CA VAL A 339 -9.52 8.72 -20.01
C VAL A 339 -10.96 9.24 -19.90
N THR A 340 -11.23 10.44 -20.38
CA THR A 340 -12.59 11.01 -20.44
C THR A 340 -13.54 10.17 -21.32
N GLU A 341 -13.05 9.64 -22.45
CA GLU A 341 -13.81 8.72 -23.28
C GLU A 341 -14.10 7.40 -22.56
N LEU A 342 -13.12 6.82 -21.88
CA LEU A 342 -13.27 5.60 -21.07
C LEU A 342 -14.26 5.76 -19.90
N LEU A 343 -14.21 6.89 -19.21
CA LEU A 343 -15.14 7.21 -18.12
C LEU A 343 -16.57 7.32 -18.64
N ARG A 344 -16.78 8.02 -19.77
CA ARG A 344 -18.09 8.11 -20.41
C ARG A 344 -18.62 6.74 -20.83
N ASP A 345 -17.77 5.89 -21.44
CA ASP A 345 -18.14 4.53 -21.84
C ASP A 345 -18.43 3.63 -20.62
N ALA A 346 -17.82 3.94 -19.48
CA ALA A 346 -18.07 3.29 -18.20
C ALA A 346 -19.30 3.84 -17.46
N GLY A 347 -20.05 4.79 -18.06
CA GLY A 347 -21.30 5.33 -17.55
C GLY A 347 -21.15 6.51 -16.59
N VAL A 348 -19.95 7.09 -16.47
CA VAL A 348 -19.73 8.31 -15.69
C VAL A 348 -20.37 9.50 -16.43
N THR A 349 -21.26 10.21 -15.74
CA THR A 349 -21.90 11.41 -16.27
C THR A 349 -21.14 12.66 -15.85
N ASP A 350 -21.22 13.74 -16.65
CA ASP A 350 -20.57 15.03 -16.33
C ASP A 350 -21.22 15.78 -15.15
N GLU A 351 -22.20 15.17 -14.48
CA GLU A 351 -22.92 15.77 -13.34
C GLU A 351 -21.99 16.12 -12.17
N TRP A 352 -20.91 15.36 -11.97
CA TRP A 352 -19.89 15.66 -10.96
C TRP A 352 -19.25 17.06 -11.15
N LYS A 353 -19.22 17.62 -12.36
CA LYS A 353 -18.69 18.97 -12.63
C LYS A 353 -19.49 20.07 -11.92
N ASN A 354 -20.70 19.77 -11.51
CA ASN A 354 -21.59 20.71 -10.80
C ASN A 354 -21.50 20.57 -9.27
N HIS A 355 -20.77 19.58 -8.77
CA HIS A 355 -20.53 19.39 -7.33
C HIS A 355 -19.36 20.26 -6.89
N THR A 356 -19.64 21.45 -6.38
CA THR A 356 -18.64 22.34 -5.75
C THR A 356 -18.31 21.94 -4.32
N ASP A 357 -19.05 20.99 -3.73
CA ASP A 357 -18.91 20.55 -2.36
C ASP A 357 -18.55 19.05 -2.29
N LEU A 358 -17.40 18.76 -1.73
CA LEU A 358 -16.87 17.41 -1.48
C LEU A 358 -17.63 16.63 -0.39
N GLU A 359 -18.63 17.25 0.25
CA GLU A 359 -19.41 16.67 1.35
C GLU A 359 -20.08 15.32 1.01
N PRO A 360 -20.64 15.08 -0.19
CA PRO A 360 -21.28 13.79 -0.50
C PRO A 360 -20.28 12.62 -0.59
N PHE A 361 -19.01 12.90 -0.88
CA PHE A 361 -17.97 11.85 -1.05
C PHE A 361 -17.24 11.51 0.25
N ASN A 362 -17.33 12.38 1.25
CA ASN A 362 -16.78 12.14 2.59
C ASN A 362 -17.78 11.40 3.51
N ALA A 363 -19.00 11.16 3.08
CA ALA A 363 -20.08 10.56 3.86
C ALA A 363 -20.50 9.15 3.37
N ALA A 364 -19.84 8.59 2.36
CA ALA A 364 -20.08 7.24 1.84
C ALA A 364 -18.86 6.31 2.14
#